data_e5349082f95474361700e7fd397f4e47
#
_entry.id   e5349082f95474361700e7fd397f4e47
#
_cell.length_a   1.000
_cell.length_b   1.000
_cell.length_c   1.000
_cell.angle_alpha   90.00
_cell.angle_beta   90.00
_cell.angle_gamma   90.00
#
_symmetry.space_group_name_H-M   'P 1'
#
loop_
_entity.id
_entity.type
_entity.pdbx_description
1 polymer ?
#
loop_
_entity_poly.entity_id
_entity_poly.type
_entity_poly.pdbx_seq_one_letter_code
_entity_poly.pdbx_strand_id
1 'polypeptide(L)'
;PNMANVIKLHKGLNINLKGKPAQEFFDVKQPDIYAIVPDDFHGVTPKVVVKEQEYVMAGGTLFVDKNHPEVKFVSPVSGVVTSVERGERRKVLSISVAAAKEQDYEEFGKKDVSTLTGEQVKAALLEAGLFSFIIQRPYIVVADPNAKPKGIFVSAFDTNPLAADFEFVLKGQEKDFQTGLDALAKMAKTYLNISVEQKSPALTNAKNVTVTAFDGPNPTGNVGVQINHISPINKGETVWTLRAEEVIFIGRLFNTGRVDLTRTVALAGSEVKKPAYCKLKVGALLTDIFAGRVNGGKNLRYINGNVLTGTLVKPNGFLGAHATSLTVIPEGDDQHEFLGFIMPRTDQYSANRSYFSWLCGNKEYTLDARIKGGERHMIMSGEYDKVFPMSIFPEYLIKAIIAGDIDLSLIHISEPTRLG
;
A
#
# COMPACT_ATOMS: atom_id res chain seq x y z
N PRO A 1 32.24 -4.34 -0.68
CA PRO A 1 30.81 -4.21 -0.91
C PRO A 1 30.56 -2.79 -1.37
N ASN A 2 30.25 -2.62 -2.68
CA ASN A 2 29.82 -1.33 -3.19
C ASN A 2 28.54 -0.95 -2.43
N MET A 3 28.65 0.05 -1.58
CA MET A 3 27.46 0.63 -0.96
C MET A 3 26.56 1.12 -2.09
N ALA A 4 25.30 0.70 -2.06
CA ALA A 4 24.26 1.28 -2.87
C ALA A 4 24.32 2.82 -2.77
N ASN A 5 23.97 3.53 -3.83
CA ASN A 5 23.84 4.98 -3.74
C ASN A 5 22.91 5.32 -2.57
N VAL A 6 23.41 6.12 -1.63
CA VAL A 6 22.64 6.54 -0.45
C VAL A 6 22.09 7.94 -0.69
N ILE A 7 20.77 8.07 -0.62
CA ILE A 7 20.09 9.36 -0.69
C ILE A 7 19.61 9.72 0.72
N LYS A 8 20.07 10.87 1.22
CA LYS A 8 19.70 11.37 2.55
C LYS A 8 18.65 12.48 2.42
N LEU A 9 17.55 12.32 3.14
CA LEU A 9 16.47 13.28 3.20
C LEU A 9 16.35 13.81 4.64
N HIS A 10 16.28 15.12 4.76
CA HIS A 10 16.25 15.79 6.06
C HIS A 10 14.86 16.32 6.43
N LYS A 11 14.04 16.60 5.41
CA LYS A 11 12.68 17.09 5.62
C LYS A 11 11.71 15.93 5.77
N GLY A 12 10.85 16.01 6.75
CA GLY A 12 9.84 14.99 7.02
C GLY A 12 9.34 15.06 8.45
N LEU A 13 8.48 14.14 8.82
CA LEU A 13 7.86 14.11 10.13
C LEU A 13 7.52 12.68 10.54
N ASN A 14 8.14 12.20 11.61
CA ASN A 14 7.79 10.93 12.22
C ASN A 14 6.74 11.15 13.30
N ILE A 15 5.71 10.32 13.32
CA ILE A 15 4.68 10.31 14.36
C ILE A 15 4.80 8.98 15.12
N ASN A 16 5.26 9.06 16.36
CA ASN A 16 5.49 7.89 17.20
C ASN A 16 4.18 7.41 17.82
N LEU A 17 3.47 6.53 17.14
CA LEU A 17 2.25 5.92 17.64
C LEU A 17 2.54 4.67 18.45
N LYS A 18 1.75 4.47 19.52
CA LYS A 18 1.73 3.25 20.30
C LYS A 18 1.11 2.10 19.50
N GLY A 19 1.63 0.89 19.68
CA GLY A 19 1.08 -0.32 19.08
C GLY A 19 1.84 -0.79 17.84
N LYS A 20 3.16 -0.61 17.80
CA LYS A 20 4.03 -1.16 16.77
C LYS A 20 3.98 -2.70 16.81
N PRO A 21 3.86 -3.38 15.67
CA PRO A 21 3.81 -4.85 15.63
C PRO A 21 5.14 -5.46 16.03
N ALA A 22 5.10 -6.44 16.93
CA ALA A 22 6.24 -7.26 17.27
C ALA A 22 6.59 -8.19 16.10
N GLN A 23 7.88 -8.49 15.90
CA GLN A 23 8.35 -9.38 14.83
C GLN A 23 8.06 -10.86 15.18
N GLU A 24 6.78 -11.16 15.34
CA GLU A 24 6.26 -12.51 15.61
C GLU A 24 4.96 -12.73 14.85
N PHE A 25 4.63 -13.99 14.60
CA PHE A 25 3.38 -14.37 13.95
C PHE A 25 2.36 -14.86 14.97
N PHE A 26 1.10 -14.52 14.77
CA PHE A 26 -0.02 -15.16 15.42
C PHE A 26 -0.83 -15.97 14.40
N ASP A 27 -1.40 -17.06 14.87
CA ASP A 27 -2.23 -17.91 14.05
C ASP A 27 -3.63 -17.32 13.86
N VAL A 28 -4.11 -17.40 12.64
CA VAL A 28 -5.44 -16.96 12.25
C VAL A 28 -6.14 -18.09 11.52
N LYS A 29 -7.37 -18.38 11.94
CA LYS A 29 -8.25 -19.21 11.11
C LYS A 29 -8.47 -18.50 9.77
N GLN A 30 -8.21 -19.19 8.67
CA GLN A 30 -8.50 -18.62 7.35
C GLN A 30 -10.00 -18.36 7.22
N PRO A 31 -10.40 -17.19 6.76
CA PRO A 31 -11.81 -16.85 6.60
C PRO A 31 -12.52 -17.77 5.61
N ASP A 32 -13.81 -17.95 5.82
CA ASP A 32 -14.66 -18.72 4.90
C ASP A 32 -15.13 -17.87 3.69
N ILE A 33 -14.99 -16.55 3.75
CA ILE A 33 -15.41 -15.61 2.70
C ILE A 33 -14.27 -14.64 2.37
N TYR A 34 -14.11 -14.41 1.08
CA TYR A 34 -13.17 -13.43 0.52
C TYR A 34 -13.90 -12.53 -0.46
N ALA A 35 -13.52 -11.25 -0.53
CA ALA A 35 -14.08 -10.34 -1.51
C ALA A 35 -12.99 -9.50 -2.16
N ILE A 36 -13.14 -9.27 -3.46
CA ILE A 36 -12.34 -8.29 -4.19
C ILE A 36 -13.19 -7.04 -4.40
N VAL A 37 -12.63 -5.92 -4.01
CA VAL A 37 -13.25 -4.60 -4.08
C VAL A 37 -12.66 -3.83 -5.26
N PRO A 38 -13.42 -3.55 -6.33
CA PRO A 38 -12.89 -2.84 -7.49
C PRO A 38 -12.32 -1.46 -7.18
N ASP A 39 -12.84 -0.76 -6.17
CA ASP A 39 -12.34 0.56 -5.75
C ASP A 39 -10.92 0.54 -5.17
N ASP A 40 -10.39 -0.62 -4.81
CA ASP A 40 -8.97 -0.77 -4.45
C ASP A 40 -8.04 -0.57 -5.65
N PHE A 41 -8.57 -0.65 -6.86
CA PHE A 41 -7.85 -0.53 -8.12
C PHE A 41 -8.27 0.75 -8.86
N HIS A 42 -7.53 1.83 -8.60
CA HIS A 42 -7.87 3.14 -9.14
C HIS A 42 -7.76 3.19 -10.67
N GLY A 43 -8.66 3.94 -11.31
CA GLY A 43 -8.70 4.13 -12.75
C GLY A 43 -9.37 3.00 -13.52
N VAL A 44 -9.84 1.95 -12.84
CA VAL A 44 -10.48 0.77 -13.45
C VAL A 44 -11.99 0.97 -13.53
N THR A 45 -12.56 0.65 -14.68
CA THR A 45 -14.00 0.50 -14.87
C THR A 45 -14.35 -0.98 -14.89
N PRO A 46 -14.85 -1.56 -13.77
CA PRO A 46 -15.01 -3.01 -13.68
C PRO A 46 -16.12 -3.54 -14.57
N LYS A 47 -15.79 -4.59 -15.35
CA LYS A 47 -16.75 -5.42 -16.08
C LYS A 47 -16.70 -6.81 -15.47
N VAL A 48 -17.73 -7.16 -14.70
CA VAL A 48 -17.85 -8.47 -14.06
C VAL A 48 -18.06 -9.55 -15.12
N VAL A 49 -17.32 -10.64 -15.01
CA VAL A 49 -17.35 -11.78 -15.95
C VAL A 49 -17.88 -13.05 -15.32
N VAL A 50 -18.18 -13.05 -14.03
CA VAL A 50 -18.75 -14.19 -13.28
C VAL A 50 -20.19 -13.89 -12.87
N LYS A 51 -20.92 -14.94 -12.50
CA LYS A 51 -22.29 -14.85 -11.96
C LYS A 51 -22.32 -15.38 -10.54
N GLU A 52 -23.33 -14.93 -9.79
CA GLU A 52 -23.62 -15.54 -8.48
C GLU A 52 -23.92 -17.04 -8.66
N GLN A 53 -23.49 -17.83 -7.69
CA GLN A 53 -23.53 -19.30 -7.68
C GLN A 53 -22.58 -19.99 -8.69
N GLU A 54 -21.74 -19.25 -9.40
CA GLU A 54 -20.69 -19.80 -10.25
C GLU A 54 -19.49 -20.22 -9.41
N TYR A 55 -18.89 -21.38 -9.74
CA TYR A 55 -17.65 -21.82 -9.13
C TYR A 55 -16.45 -21.21 -9.86
N VAL A 56 -15.48 -20.72 -9.10
CA VAL A 56 -14.23 -20.15 -9.61
C VAL A 56 -13.05 -20.84 -8.97
N MET A 57 -11.94 -20.98 -9.70
CA MET A 57 -10.66 -21.43 -9.14
C MET A 57 -9.89 -20.26 -8.53
N ALA A 58 -8.95 -20.55 -7.64
CA ALA A 58 -7.98 -19.54 -7.20
C ALA A 58 -7.12 -19.10 -8.40
N GLY A 59 -7.08 -17.78 -8.68
CA GLY A 59 -6.52 -17.24 -9.92
C GLY A 59 -7.51 -17.08 -11.07
N GLY A 60 -8.75 -17.57 -10.91
CA GLY A 60 -9.82 -17.39 -11.89
C GLY A 60 -10.31 -15.92 -11.95
N THR A 61 -10.65 -15.45 -13.13
CA THR A 61 -11.03 -14.04 -13.35
C THR A 61 -12.41 -13.73 -12.78
N LEU A 62 -12.53 -12.72 -11.95
CA LEU A 62 -13.79 -12.20 -11.42
C LEU A 62 -14.33 -11.04 -12.25
N PHE A 63 -13.49 -10.11 -12.61
CA PHE A 63 -13.81 -8.99 -13.49
C PHE A 63 -12.58 -8.54 -14.26
N VAL A 64 -12.80 -7.73 -15.28
CA VAL A 64 -11.76 -7.11 -16.10
C VAL A 64 -11.97 -5.60 -16.15
N ASP A 65 -10.95 -4.86 -16.53
CA ASP A 65 -11.13 -3.44 -16.87
C ASP A 65 -11.88 -3.33 -18.21
N LYS A 66 -12.95 -2.55 -18.24
CA LYS A 66 -13.73 -2.32 -19.47
C LYS A 66 -12.90 -1.64 -20.57
N ASN A 67 -11.96 -0.79 -20.20
CA ASN A 67 -11.12 -0.06 -21.13
C ASN A 67 -9.92 -0.88 -21.62
N HIS A 68 -9.45 -1.80 -20.79
CA HIS A 68 -8.34 -2.73 -21.06
C HIS A 68 -8.75 -4.14 -20.65
N PRO A 69 -9.57 -4.85 -21.47
CA PRO A 69 -10.12 -6.16 -21.09
C PRO A 69 -9.09 -7.25 -20.81
N GLU A 70 -7.86 -7.07 -21.27
CA GLU A 70 -6.71 -7.92 -20.97
C GLU A 70 -6.24 -7.79 -19.51
N VAL A 71 -6.57 -6.70 -18.81
CA VAL A 71 -6.26 -6.51 -17.39
C VAL A 71 -7.35 -7.20 -16.55
N LYS A 72 -6.96 -8.30 -15.95
CA LYS A 72 -7.84 -9.19 -15.17
C LYS A 72 -7.66 -8.97 -13.68
N PHE A 73 -8.73 -9.20 -12.93
CA PHE A 73 -8.77 -9.18 -11.48
C PHE A 73 -9.30 -10.53 -11.02
N VAL A 74 -8.48 -11.26 -10.25
CA VAL A 74 -8.67 -12.68 -10.02
C VAL A 74 -9.07 -13.00 -8.59
N SER A 75 -9.71 -14.17 -8.42
CA SER A 75 -10.09 -14.67 -7.11
C SER A 75 -8.86 -15.13 -6.32
N PRO A 76 -8.74 -14.76 -5.04
CA PRO A 76 -7.67 -15.24 -4.16
C PRO A 76 -7.87 -16.70 -3.72
N VAL A 77 -9.07 -17.22 -3.86
CA VAL A 77 -9.46 -18.58 -3.42
C VAL A 77 -10.34 -19.25 -4.46
N SER A 78 -10.36 -20.59 -4.47
CA SER A 78 -11.40 -21.32 -5.16
C SER A 78 -12.66 -21.40 -4.30
N GLY A 79 -13.81 -21.41 -4.96
CA GLY A 79 -15.09 -21.52 -4.30
C GLY A 79 -16.23 -20.97 -5.13
N VAL A 80 -17.35 -20.73 -4.49
CA VAL A 80 -18.58 -20.27 -5.14
C VAL A 80 -18.73 -18.75 -4.96
N VAL A 81 -18.97 -18.05 -6.05
CA VAL A 81 -19.33 -16.61 -5.99
C VAL A 81 -20.67 -16.45 -5.27
N THR A 82 -20.66 -15.83 -4.10
CA THR A 82 -21.83 -15.68 -3.24
C THR A 82 -22.61 -14.42 -3.53
N SER A 83 -21.92 -13.34 -3.89
CA SER A 83 -22.58 -12.08 -4.22
C SER A 83 -21.75 -11.21 -5.15
N VAL A 84 -22.45 -10.44 -5.98
CA VAL A 84 -21.93 -9.30 -6.72
C VAL A 84 -22.65 -8.07 -6.21
N GLU A 85 -22.10 -7.44 -5.17
CA GLU A 85 -22.72 -6.30 -4.52
C GLU A 85 -22.64 -5.06 -5.43
N ARG A 86 -23.76 -4.37 -5.56
CA ARG A 86 -23.87 -3.16 -6.38
C ARG A 86 -24.48 -2.03 -5.57
N GLY A 87 -23.87 -0.87 -5.68
CA GLY A 87 -24.33 0.39 -5.11
C GLY A 87 -25.12 1.23 -6.10
N GLU A 88 -25.16 2.52 -5.83
CA GLU A 88 -25.83 3.49 -6.69
C GLU A 88 -25.30 3.42 -8.14
N ARG A 89 -26.18 3.69 -9.10
CA ARG A 89 -25.89 3.63 -10.54
C ARG A 89 -25.26 2.31 -10.99
N ARG A 90 -25.57 1.21 -10.29
CA ARG A 90 -25.04 -0.14 -10.54
C ARG A 90 -23.50 -0.27 -10.40
N LYS A 91 -22.86 0.66 -9.68
CA LYS A 91 -21.43 0.55 -9.36
C LYS A 91 -21.17 -0.77 -8.63
N VAL A 92 -20.18 -1.53 -9.10
CA VAL A 92 -19.77 -2.77 -8.43
C VAL A 92 -18.99 -2.39 -7.17
N LEU A 93 -19.48 -2.79 -6.00
CA LEU A 93 -18.86 -2.51 -4.70
C LEU A 93 -17.94 -3.64 -4.27
N SER A 94 -18.36 -4.89 -4.43
CA SER A 94 -17.55 -6.05 -4.10
C SER A 94 -18.03 -7.29 -4.85
N ILE A 95 -17.12 -8.25 -5.04
CA ILE A 95 -17.42 -9.59 -5.53
C ILE A 95 -16.91 -10.58 -4.48
N SER A 96 -17.83 -11.31 -3.85
CA SER A 96 -17.53 -12.21 -2.74
C SER A 96 -17.51 -13.66 -3.21
N VAL A 97 -16.56 -14.42 -2.68
CA VAL A 97 -16.38 -15.85 -2.93
C VAL A 97 -16.37 -16.60 -1.60
N ALA A 98 -17.23 -17.58 -1.45
CA ALA A 98 -17.17 -18.53 -0.35
C ALA A 98 -16.10 -19.58 -0.67
N ALA A 99 -15.06 -19.63 0.14
CA ALA A 99 -13.91 -20.49 -0.10
C ALA A 99 -14.26 -21.98 0.01
N ALA A 100 -13.85 -22.77 -0.96
CA ALA A 100 -13.92 -24.23 -0.88
C ALA A 100 -12.95 -24.76 0.20
N LYS A 101 -13.29 -25.89 0.82
CA LYS A 101 -12.41 -26.54 1.81
C LYS A 101 -11.11 -27.01 1.19
N GLU A 102 -11.18 -27.61 0.02
CA GLU A 102 -10.04 -27.97 -0.82
C GLU A 102 -9.92 -26.91 -1.92
N GLN A 103 -8.71 -26.43 -2.13
CA GLN A 103 -8.46 -25.33 -3.06
C GLN A 103 -8.04 -25.85 -4.43
N ASP A 104 -8.74 -25.41 -5.45
CA ASP A 104 -8.41 -25.63 -6.85
C ASP A 104 -7.74 -24.39 -7.43
N TYR A 105 -6.74 -24.58 -8.26
CA TYR A 105 -5.94 -23.47 -8.81
C TYR A 105 -6.01 -23.45 -10.32
N GLU A 106 -6.11 -22.26 -10.89
CA GLU A 106 -5.76 -22.05 -12.29
C GLU A 106 -4.28 -22.34 -12.50
N GLU A 107 -3.96 -23.16 -13.51
CA GLU A 107 -2.59 -23.54 -13.81
C GLU A 107 -2.06 -22.74 -14.99
N PHE A 108 -1.11 -21.85 -14.70
CA PHE A 108 -0.44 -21.01 -15.70
C PHE A 108 0.90 -21.62 -16.18
N GLY A 109 1.36 -22.66 -15.51
CA GLY A 109 2.64 -23.31 -15.78
C GLY A 109 3.84 -22.57 -15.19
N LYS A 110 4.80 -23.35 -14.68
CA LYS A 110 6.08 -22.80 -14.23
C LYS A 110 6.87 -22.30 -15.43
N LYS A 111 7.51 -21.14 -15.29
CA LYS A 111 8.33 -20.56 -16.35
C LYS A 111 9.64 -20.06 -15.78
N ASP A 112 10.75 -20.34 -16.46
CA ASP A 112 12.03 -19.78 -16.11
C ASP A 112 12.13 -18.34 -16.69
N VAL A 113 12.12 -17.36 -15.80
CA VAL A 113 12.19 -15.95 -16.17
C VAL A 113 13.43 -15.62 -17.01
N SER A 114 14.54 -16.36 -16.81
CA SER A 114 15.79 -16.11 -17.56
C SER A 114 15.61 -16.29 -19.08
N THR A 115 14.70 -17.20 -19.47
CA THR A 115 14.41 -17.52 -20.88
C THR A 115 13.37 -16.64 -21.54
N LEU A 116 12.67 -15.81 -20.75
CA LEU A 116 11.57 -14.98 -21.24
C LEU A 116 12.03 -13.61 -21.71
N THR A 117 11.31 -13.07 -22.69
CA THR A 117 11.39 -11.65 -23.07
C THR A 117 10.48 -10.81 -22.18
N GLY A 118 10.68 -9.48 -22.17
CA GLY A 118 9.81 -8.56 -21.41
C GLY A 118 8.34 -8.63 -21.83
N GLU A 119 8.06 -8.79 -23.12
CA GLU A 119 6.68 -8.96 -23.62
C GLU A 119 6.05 -10.28 -23.17
N GLN A 120 6.84 -11.35 -23.11
CA GLN A 120 6.37 -12.64 -22.58
C GLN A 120 6.08 -12.59 -21.09
N VAL A 121 6.92 -11.87 -20.32
CA VAL A 121 6.65 -11.63 -18.89
C VAL A 121 5.37 -10.84 -18.73
N LYS A 122 5.21 -9.74 -19.47
CA LYS A 122 3.98 -8.91 -19.43
C LYS A 122 2.74 -9.73 -19.78
N ALA A 123 2.80 -10.54 -20.83
CA ALA A 123 1.70 -11.43 -21.24
C ALA A 123 1.34 -12.43 -20.12
N ALA A 124 2.33 -13.02 -19.45
CA ALA A 124 2.10 -13.93 -18.34
C ALA A 124 1.43 -13.24 -17.14
N LEU A 125 1.83 -12.02 -16.82
CA LEU A 125 1.21 -11.22 -15.76
C LEU A 125 -0.22 -10.81 -16.09
N LEU A 126 -0.51 -10.46 -17.33
CA LEU A 126 -1.87 -10.16 -17.81
C LEU A 126 -2.76 -11.40 -17.74
N GLU A 127 -2.27 -12.54 -18.21
CA GLU A 127 -3.01 -13.81 -18.17
C GLU A 127 -3.38 -14.22 -16.74
N ALA A 128 -2.43 -14.12 -15.82
CA ALA A 128 -2.62 -14.50 -14.41
C ALA A 128 -3.32 -13.43 -13.55
N GLY A 129 -3.61 -12.25 -14.09
CA GLY A 129 -4.25 -11.16 -13.38
C GLY A 129 -3.33 -10.40 -12.40
N LEU A 130 -2.02 -10.68 -12.40
CA LEU A 130 -1.08 -9.96 -11.53
C LEU A 130 -0.64 -8.60 -12.09
N PHE A 131 -0.90 -8.34 -13.36
CA PHE A 131 -0.65 -7.02 -13.96
C PHE A 131 -1.47 -5.91 -13.29
N SER A 132 -2.64 -6.25 -12.74
CA SER A 132 -3.52 -5.32 -12.01
C SER A 132 -2.87 -4.67 -10.78
N PHE A 133 -1.81 -5.27 -10.23
CA PHE A 133 -1.06 -4.71 -9.11
C PHE A 133 0.00 -3.67 -9.53
N ILE A 134 0.27 -3.54 -10.82
CA ILE A 134 1.19 -2.52 -11.34
C ILE A 134 0.46 -1.19 -11.41
N ILE A 135 1.00 -0.19 -10.72
CA ILE A 135 0.44 1.16 -10.67
C ILE A 135 1.24 2.11 -11.55
N GLN A 136 0.55 2.87 -12.38
CA GLN A 136 1.15 3.86 -13.27
C GLN A 136 1.13 5.25 -12.63
N ARG A 137 2.26 5.91 -12.63
CA ARG A 137 2.43 7.29 -12.21
C ARG A 137 2.54 8.21 -13.43
N PRO A 138 2.10 9.46 -13.35
CA PRO A 138 1.83 10.24 -12.13
C PRO A 138 0.42 10.08 -11.54
N TYR A 139 -0.53 9.47 -12.23
CA TYR A 139 -1.96 9.52 -11.82
C TYR A 139 -2.38 8.46 -10.79
N ILE A 140 -1.49 7.56 -10.41
CA ILE A 140 -1.75 6.50 -9.41
C ILE A 140 -2.94 5.62 -9.84
N VAL A 141 -2.93 5.17 -11.07
CA VAL A 141 -3.94 4.28 -11.64
C VAL A 141 -3.32 2.93 -11.98
N VAL A 142 -4.14 1.90 -12.16
CA VAL A 142 -3.67 0.62 -12.71
C VAL A 142 -3.00 0.87 -14.06
N ALA A 143 -1.85 0.25 -14.27
CA ALA A 143 -1.03 0.54 -15.45
C ALA A 143 -1.75 0.19 -16.76
N ASP A 144 -1.55 1.05 -17.76
CA ASP A 144 -1.94 0.76 -19.15
C ASP A 144 -0.95 -0.26 -19.73
N PRO A 145 -1.40 -1.46 -20.14
CA PRO A 145 -0.51 -2.47 -20.70
C PRO A 145 0.17 -2.06 -22.01
N ASN A 146 -0.35 -1.04 -22.69
CA ASN A 146 0.22 -0.49 -23.92
C ASN A 146 1.27 0.61 -23.65
N ALA A 147 1.33 1.15 -22.43
CA ALA A 147 2.30 2.17 -22.07
C ALA A 147 3.71 1.57 -21.98
N LYS A 148 4.70 2.39 -22.33
CA LYS A 148 6.12 2.07 -22.14
C LYS A 148 6.65 2.87 -20.97
N PRO A 149 6.83 2.26 -19.79
CA PRO A 149 7.31 2.98 -18.62
C PRO A 149 8.79 3.35 -18.79
N LYS A 150 9.16 4.53 -18.31
CA LYS A 150 10.56 4.97 -18.20
C LYS A 150 11.36 4.06 -17.25
N GLY A 151 10.70 3.49 -16.26
CA GLY A 151 11.25 2.56 -15.29
C GLY A 151 10.18 1.98 -14.38
N ILE A 152 10.56 0.95 -13.63
CA ILE A 152 9.73 0.32 -12.61
C ILE A 152 10.38 0.56 -11.26
N PHE A 153 9.63 1.09 -10.30
CA PHE A 153 10.11 1.39 -8.95
C PHE A 153 9.44 0.49 -7.92
N VAL A 154 10.24 -0.18 -7.12
CA VAL A 154 9.80 -1.01 -6.00
C VAL A 154 10.34 -0.41 -4.71
N SER A 155 9.46 -0.02 -3.79
CA SER A 155 9.86 0.39 -2.45
C SER A 155 9.76 -0.80 -1.50
N ALA A 156 10.88 -1.15 -0.87
CA ALA A 156 11.00 -2.28 0.07
C ALA A 156 10.97 -1.83 1.53
N PHE A 157 10.56 -0.59 1.81
CA PHE A 157 10.37 -0.09 3.16
C PHE A 157 9.23 0.94 3.21
N ASP A 158 8.66 1.12 4.36
CA ASP A 158 7.60 2.08 4.62
C ASP A 158 7.95 2.88 5.89
N THR A 159 7.83 4.20 5.82
CA THR A 159 8.09 5.12 6.93
C THR A 159 6.82 5.65 7.58
N ASN A 160 5.65 5.21 7.13
CA ASN A 160 4.39 5.59 7.76
C ASN A 160 4.31 5.06 9.20
N PRO A 161 3.55 5.73 10.08
CA PRO A 161 3.38 5.28 11.45
C PRO A 161 2.85 3.84 11.51
N LEU A 162 3.47 3.00 12.33
CA LEU A 162 3.11 1.59 12.57
C LEU A 162 3.18 0.69 11.32
N ALA A 163 3.95 1.09 10.30
CA ALA A 163 4.11 0.32 9.08
C ALA A 163 4.70 -1.07 9.33
N ALA A 164 4.34 -2.01 8.45
CA ALA A 164 4.94 -3.35 8.44
C ALA A 164 6.44 -3.26 8.11
N ASP A 165 7.23 -4.07 8.79
CA ASP A 165 8.65 -4.25 8.50
C ASP A 165 8.83 -5.26 7.36
N PHE A 166 9.16 -4.77 6.17
CA PHE A 166 9.31 -5.63 5.01
C PHE A 166 10.49 -6.61 5.13
N GLU A 167 11.56 -6.26 5.84
CA GLU A 167 12.66 -7.18 6.06
C GLU A 167 12.22 -8.40 6.89
N PHE A 168 11.32 -8.21 7.85
CA PHE A 168 10.69 -9.30 8.58
C PHE A 168 9.72 -10.09 7.67
N VAL A 169 8.90 -9.42 6.87
CA VAL A 169 7.96 -10.03 5.92
C VAL A 169 8.67 -10.90 4.89
N LEU A 170 9.85 -10.48 4.44
CA LEU A 170 10.62 -11.15 3.39
C LEU A 170 11.18 -12.51 3.82
N LYS A 171 11.37 -12.75 5.10
CA LYS A 171 11.97 -13.99 5.63
C LYS A 171 11.25 -15.24 5.11
N GLY A 172 12.02 -16.11 4.45
CA GLY A 172 11.51 -17.35 3.84
C GLY A 172 10.85 -17.15 2.46
N GLN A 173 10.86 -15.95 1.91
CA GLN A 173 10.27 -15.60 0.61
C GLN A 173 11.29 -14.96 -0.35
N GLU A 174 12.57 -14.99 0.01
CA GLU A 174 13.65 -14.31 -0.70
C GLU A 174 13.79 -14.79 -2.16
N LYS A 175 13.57 -16.08 -2.41
CA LYS A 175 13.61 -16.66 -3.75
C LYS A 175 12.49 -16.09 -4.63
N ASP A 176 11.28 -16.06 -4.11
CA ASP A 176 10.12 -15.53 -4.85
C ASP A 176 10.29 -14.02 -5.11
N PHE A 177 10.79 -13.31 -4.14
CA PHE A 177 11.10 -11.88 -4.30
C PHE A 177 12.13 -11.62 -5.40
N GLN A 178 13.26 -12.35 -5.41
CA GLN A 178 14.27 -12.21 -6.46
C GLN A 178 13.72 -12.60 -7.83
N THR A 179 12.97 -13.69 -7.94
CA THR A 179 12.32 -14.09 -9.20
C THR A 179 11.37 -13.00 -9.71
N GLY A 180 10.60 -12.38 -8.82
CA GLY A 180 9.73 -11.25 -9.16
C GLY A 180 10.51 -10.03 -9.66
N LEU A 181 11.63 -9.69 -9.02
CA LEU A 181 12.52 -8.62 -9.48
C LEU A 181 13.12 -8.93 -10.86
N ASP A 182 13.54 -10.15 -11.08
CA ASP A 182 14.07 -10.60 -12.38
C ASP A 182 13.01 -10.44 -13.48
N ALA A 183 11.76 -10.79 -13.20
CA ALA A 183 10.64 -10.63 -14.12
C ALA A 183 10.40 -9.14 -14.46
N LEU A 184 10.37 -8.26 -13.46
CA LEU A 184 10.20 -6.82 -13.68
C LEU A 184 11.36 -6.24 -14.50
N ALA A 185 12.60 -6.67 -14.22
CA ALA A 185 13.80 -6.23 -14.94
C ALA A 185 13.79 -6.61 -16.43
N LYS A 186 13.04 -7.64 -16.82
CA LYS A 186 12.81 -7.98 -18.24
C LYS A 186 11.89 -6.99 -18.95
N MET A 187 10.94 -6.40 -18.23
CA MET A 187 9.96 -5.47 -18.81
C MET A 187 10.51 -4.05 -18.96
N ALA A 188 11.24 -3.56 -17.95
CA ALA A 188 11.86 -2.24 -17.97
C ALA A 188 12.98 -2.13 -16.93
N LYS A 189 13.77 -1.05 -17.00
CA LYS A 189 14.77 -0.75 -15.97
C LYS A 189 14.10 -0.67 -14.60
N THR A 190 14.54 -1.51 -13.68
CA THR A 190 13.91 -1.66 -12.36
C THR A 190 14.81 -1.12 -11.26
N TYR A 191 14.22 -0.35 -10.37
CA TYR A 191 14.85 0.24 -9.19
C TYR A 191 14.25 -0.39 -7.94
N LEU A 192 15.12 -0.90 -7.07
CA LEU A 192 14.75 -1.38 -5.74
C LEU A 192 15.23 -0.37 -4.70
N ASN A 193 14.31 0.24 -3.99
CA ASN A 193 14.60 1.24 -2.98
C ASN A 193 14.46 0.63 -1.58
N ILE A 194 15.52 0.73 -0.80
CA ILE A 194 15.64 0.15 0.54
C ILE A 194 15.94 1.24 1.57
N SER A 195 15.72 0.95 2.85
CA SER A 195 16.21 1.78 3.95
C SER A 195 17.67 1.43 4.27
N VAL A 196 18.46 2.43 4.67
CA VAL A 196 19.82 2.20 5.19
C VAL A 196 19.84 1.29 6.43
N GLU A 197 18.73 1.17 7.12
CA GLU A 197 18.58 0.30 8.29
C GLU A 197 18.44 -1.18 7.93
N GLN A 198 17.95 -1.50 6.72
CA GLN A 198 17.78 -2.87 6.26
C GLN A 198 19.11 -3.51 5.90
N LYS A 199 19.32 -4.74 6.36
CA LYS A 199 20.60 -5.47 6.22
C LYS A 199 20.48 -6.80 5.49
N SER A 200 19.25 -7.24 5.16
CA SER A 200 19.03 -8.49 4.45
C SER A 200 19.79 -8.53 3.12
N PRO A 201 20.59 -9.56 2.85
CA PRO A 201 21.27 -9.73 1.57
C PRO A 201 20.31 -9.80 0.37
N ALA A 202 19.09 -10.27 0.58
CA ALA A 202 18.06 -10.30 -0.46
C ALA A 202 17.64 -8.90 -0.92
N LEU A 203 17.84 -7.88 -0.08
CA LEU A 203 17.59 -6.47 -0.40
C LEU A 203 18.87 -5.77 -0.85
N THR A 204 19.93 -5.86 -0.05
CA THR A 204 21.18 -5.12 -0.29
C THR A 204 21.97 -5.63 -1.49
N ASN A 205 21.84 -6.90 -1.82
CA ASN A 205 22.53 -7.59 -2.93
C ASN A 205 21.55 -8.11 -3.99
N ALA A 206 20.35 -7.53 -4.10
CA ALA A 206 19.39 -7.91 -5.12
C ALA A 206 19.99 -7.79 -6.53
N LYS A 207 19.72 -8.81 -7.37
CA LYS A 207 20.31 -8.91 -8.71
C LYS A 207 19.38 -8.30 -9.75
N ASN A 208 19.96 -7.91 -10.89
CA ASN A 208 19.27 -7.42 -12.09
C ASN A 208 18.47 -6.12 -11.90
N VAL A 209 18.63 -5.45 -10.77
CA VAL A 209 17.97 -4.19 -10.43
C VAL A 209 18.99 -3.18 -9.90
N THR A 210 18.63 -1.91 -9.98
CA THR A 210 19.44 -0.84 -9.36
C THR A 210 18.94 -0.64 -7.93
N VAL A 211 19.80 -0.97 -6.95
CA VAL A 211 19.50 -0.78 -5.53
C VAL A 211 19.90 0.62 -5.09
N THR A 212 18.98 1.34 -4.46
CA THR A 212 19.23 2.66 -3.87
C THR A 212 18.79 2.62 -2.41
N ALA A 213 19.67 3.05 -1.51
CA ALA A 213 19.37 3.14 -0.10
C ALA A 213 18.92 4.57 0.26
N PHE A 214 17.91 4.68 1.10
CA PHE A 214 17.37 5.94 1.57
C PHE A 214 17.52 6.06 3.09
N ASP A 215 17.85 7.27 3.53
CA ASP A 215 17.97 7.65 4.93
C ASP A 215 17.15 8.91 5.18
N GLY A 216 16.19 8.86 6.09
CA GLY A 216 15.37 10.02 6.43
C GLY A 216 14.03 9.67 7.08
N PRO A 217 13.34 10.70 7.60
CA PRO A 217 12.03 10.54 8.22
C PRO A 217 10.93 10.26 7.19
N ASN A 218 9.72 9.97 7.67
CA ASN A 218 8.55 9.92 6.79
C ASN A 218 8.38 11.29 6.08
N PRO A 219 8.19 11.34 4.75
CA PRO A 219 7.71 10.29 3.86
C PRO A 219 8.80 9.63 2.97
N THR A 220 9.99 9.44 3.46
CA THR A 220 11.09 8.82 2.68
C THR A 220 10.72 7.46 2.09
N GLY A 221 9.86 6.70 2.78
CA GLY A 221 9.33 5.41 2.30
C GLY A 221 8.29 5.51 1.18
N ASN A 222 7.81 6.71 0.85
CA ASN A 222 6.85 6.87 -0.23
C ASN A 222 7.55 6.79 -1.59
N VAL A 223 7.09 5.90 -2.46
CA VAL A 223 7.71 5.67 -3.76
C VAL A 223 7.73 6.93 -4.64
N GLY A 224 6.75 7.82 -4.52
CA GLY A 224 6.74 9.10 -5.23
C GLY A 224 7.93 10.01 -4.88
N VAL A 225 8.30 10.05 -3.59
CA VAL A 225 9.51 10.76 -3.12
C VAL A 225 10.77 10.13 -3.71
N GLN A 226 10.83 8.80 -3.72
CA GLN A 226 11.96 8.04 -4.27
C GLN A 226 12.12 8.28 -5.78
N ILE A 227 11.02 8.28 -6.53
CA ILE A 227 11.02 8.59 -7.97
C ILE A 227 11.56 9.99 -8.22
N ASN A 228 11.10 10.97 -7.45
CA ASN A 228 11.54 12.36 -7.60
C ASN A 228 13.06 12.51 -7.46
N HIS A 229 13.68 11.76 -6.55
CA HIS A 229 15.14 11.84 -6.28
C HIS A 229 15.99 10.96 -7.20
N ILE A 230 15.42 9.92 -7.83
CA ILE A 230 16.18 9.00 -8.69
C ILE A 230 15.99 9.35 -10.16
N SER A 231 14.74 9.48 -10.61
CA SER A 231 14.39 9.73 -12.00
C SER A 231 13.00 10.37 -12.08
N PRO A 232 12.91 11.70 -11.90
CA PRO A 232 11.65 12.43 -11.94
C PRO A 232 10.86 12.16 -13.22
N ILE A 233 9.54 12.20 -13.10
CA ILE A 233 8.62 12.03 -14.23
C ILE A 233 8.47 13.39 -14.93
N ASN A 234 8.85 13.46 -16.20
CA ASN A 234 8.64 14.66 -17.01
C ASN A 234 7.32 14.56 -17.80
N LYS A 235 6.93 15.67 -18.41
CA LYS A 235 5.72 15.72 -19.24
C LYS A 235 5.72 14.63 -20.32
N GLY A 236 4.66 13.84 -20.38
CA GLY A 236 4.51 12.74 -21.33
C GLY A 236 5.21 11.43 -20.94
N GLU A 237 5.98 11.42 -19.85
CA GLU A 237 6.59 10.19 -19.31
C GLU A 237 5.64 9.48 -18.36
N THR A 238 5.79 8.16 -18.28
CA THR A 238 5.13 7.33 -17.29
C THR A 238 6.14 6.45 -16.56
N VAL A 239 5.85 6.12 -15.32
CA VAL A 239 6.63 5.23 -14.48
C VAL A 239 5.69 4.21 -13.85
N TRP A 240 6.12 2.97 -13.75
CA TRP A 240 5.36 1.95 -13.04
C TRP A 240 5.92 1.74 -11.63
N THR A 241 5.02 1.44 -10.72
CA THR A 241 5.38 1.16 -9.32
C THR A 241 4.69 -0.10 -8.83
N LEU A 242 5.37 -0.85 -7.97
CA LEU A 242 4.80 -1.97 -7.23
C LEU A 242 5.24 -1.88 -5.77
N ARG A 243 4.44 -2.44 -4.89
CA ARG A 243 4.87 -2.73 -3.51
C ARG A 243 5.76 -3.97 -3.51
N ALA A 244 6.70 -4.03 -2.59
CA ALA A 244 7.63 -5.16 -2.53
C ALA A 244 6.90 -6.50 -2.24
N GLU A 245 5.80 -6.49 -1.49
CA GLU A 245 4.97 -7.66 -1.24
C GLU A 245 4.32 -8.20 -2.52
N GLU A 246 3.97 -7.33 -3.45
CA GLU A 246 3.35 -7.71 -4.72
C GLU A 246 4.37 -8.30 -5.70
N VAL A 247 5.65 -7.92 -5.56
CA VAL A 247 6.76 -8.56 -6.27
C VAL A 247 6.88 -10.04 -5.90
N ILE A 248 6.60 -10.39 -4.63
CA ILE A 248 6.58 -11.79 -4.18
C ILE A 248 5.47 -12.57 -4.91
N PHE A 249 4.30 -11.97 -5.14
CA PHE A 249 3.23 -12.62 -5.91
C PHE A 249 3.68 -12.98 -7.32
N ILE A 250 4.40 -12.06 -7.97
CA ILE A 250 4.95 -12.28 -9.32
C ILE A 250 5.96 -13.44 -9.29
N GLY A 251 6.86 -13.44 -8.33
CA GLY A 251 7.85 -14.52 -8.19
C GLY A 251 7.20 -15.88 -7.97
N ARG A 252 6.19 -15.97 -7.13
CA ARG A 252 5.42 -17.22 -6.91
C ARG A 252 4.77 -17.72 -8.18
N LEU A 253 4.19 -16.85 -9.02
CA LEU A 253 3.60 -17.24 -10.28
C LEU A 253 4.61 -17.98 -11.15
N PHE A 254 5.80 -17.43 -11.36
CA PHE A 254 6.82 -18.07 -12.20
C PHE A 254 7.41 -19.34 -11.57
N ASN A 255 7.59 -19.33 -10.24
CA ASN A 255 8.18 -20.45 -9.51
C ASN A 255 7.20 -21.65 -9.34
N THR A 256 5.91 -21.37 -9.22
CA THR A 256 4.88 -22.40 -8.94
C THR A 256 3.92 -22.64 -10.10
N GLY A 257 3.75 -21.69 -10.99
CA GLY A 257 2.75 -21.70 -12.06
C GLY A 257 1.33 -21.37 -11.60
N ARG A 258 1.17 -20.88 -10.36
CA ARG A 258 -0.12 -20.56 -9.74
C ARG A 258 -0.13 -19.18 -9.16
N VAL A 259 -1.30 -18.56 -9.08
CA VAL A 259 -1.50 -17.29 -8.36
C VAL A 259 -1.75 -17.60 -6.89
N ASP A 260 -0.88 -17.08 -6.03
CA ASP A 260 -1.03 -17.12 -4.58
C ASP A 260 -0.94 -15.69 -4.03
N LEU A 261 -2.10 -15.14 -3.67
CA LEU A 261 -2.24 -13.78 -3.12
C LEU A 261 -2.12 -13.74 -1.59
N THR A 262 -1.45 -14.70 -0.99
CA THR A 262 -1.13 -14.69 0.44
C THR A 262 -0.09 -13.62 0.72
N ARG A 263 -0.39 -12.72 1.66
CA ARG A 263 0.55 -11.74 2.15
C ARG A 263 0.67 -11.76 3.67
N THR A 264 1.79 -11.28 4.16
CA THR A 264 1.98 -11.02 5.58
C THR A 264 1.41 -9.65 5.90
N VAL A 265 0.52 -9.59 6.88
CA VAL A 265 -0.18 -8.37 7.31
C VAL A 265 0.18 -8.07 8.75
N ALA A 266 0.55 -6.83 9.02
CA ALA A 266 0.77 -6.34 10.37
C ALA A 266 -0.56 -5.91 11.00
N LEU A 267 -0.92 -6.45 12.15
CA LEU A 267 -2.00 -5.94 12.99
C LEU A 267 -1.40 -4.99 14.02
N ALA A 268 -1.71 -3.72 13.93
CA ALA A 268 -1.07 -2.64 14.68
C ALA A 268 -2.07 -1.65 15.27
N GLY A 269 -1.59 -0.76 16.13
CA GLY A 269 -2.40 0.30 16.71
C GLY A 269 -2.54 0.20 18.22
N SER A 270 -2.83 1.33 18.85
CA SER A 270 -2.94 1.45 20.31
C SER A 270 -4.07 0.60 20.91
N GLU A 271 -5.06 0.23 20.12
CA GLU A 271 -6.20 -0.55 20.56
C GLU A 271 -6.07 -2.05 20.25
N VAL A 272 -4.94 -2.48 19.72
CA VAL A 272 -4.60 -3.88 19.56
C VAL A 272 -3.90 -4.40 20.81
N LYS A 273 -4.41 -5.50 21.40
CA LYS A 273 -3.87 -6.07 22.67
C LYS A 273 -2.43 -6.57 22.54
N LYS A 274 -2.14 -7.27 21.43
CA LYS A 274 -0.82 -7.80 21.11
C LYS A 274 -0.55 -7.55 19.62
N PRO A 275 0.01 -6.39 19.26
CA PRO A 275 0.36 -6.10 17.87
C PRO A 275 1.41 -7.09 17.36
N ALA A 276 1.13 -7.74 16.23
CA ALA A 276 2.00 -8.74 15.60
C ALA A 276 1.57 -8.99 14.16
N TYR A 277 2.15 -9.97 13.50
CA TYR A 277 1.90 -10.28 12.09
C TYR A 277 1.06 -11.55 11.93
N CYS A 278 0.31 -11.62 10.84
CA CYS A 278 -0.37 -12.84 10.40
C CYS A 278 -0.31 -12.97 8.88
N LYS A 279 -0.60 -14.18 8.40
CA LYS A 279 -0.69 -14.47 6.95
C LYS A 279 -2.15 -14.53 6.53
N LEU A 280 -2.52 -13.68 5.57
CA LEU A 280 -3.86 -13.58 5.01
C LEU A 280 -3.78 -13.51 3.49
N LYS A 281 -4.79 -14.03 2.82
CA LYS A 281 -4.98 -13.76 1.40
C LYS A 281 -5.69 -12.41 1.21
N VAL A 282 -5.38 -11.75 0.11
CA VAL A 282 -6.10 -10.55 -0.34
C VAL A 282 -7.60 -10.79 -0.30
N GLY A 283 -8.36 -9.83 0.17
CA GLY A 283 -9.82 -9.92 0.26
C GLY A 283 -10.36 -10.72 1.44
N ALA A 284 -9.52 -11.19 2.37
CA ALA A 284 -9.94 -11.95 3.56
C ALA A 284 -10.96 -11.17 4.41
N LEU A 285 -12.02 -11.85 4.86
CA LEU A 285 -12.97 -11.29 5.82
C LEU A 285 -12.28 -11.03 7.16
N LEU A 286 -12.43 -9.84 7.72
CA LEU A 286 -11.64 -9.37 8.87
C LEU A 286 -12.24 -9.71 10.23
N THR A 287 -13.46 -10.23 10.31
CA THR A 287 -14.18 -10.47 11.57
C THR A 287 -13.34 -11.28 12.56
N ASP A 288 -12.81 -12.42 12.13
CA ASP A 288 -12.02 -13.32 12.99
C ASP A 288 -10.62 -12.78 13.28
N ILE A 289 -10.14 -11.84 12.48
CA ILE A 289 -8.84 -11.19 12.67
C ILE A 289 -8.89 -10.25 13.88
N PHE A 290 -9.96 -9.48 14.01
CA PHE A 290 -10.14 -8.54 15.11
C PHE A 290 -10.71 -9.19 16.36
N ALA A 291 -11.45 -10.30 16.24
CA ALA A 291 -12.11 -10.97 17.36
C ALA A 291 -11.14 -11.34 18.47
N GLY A 292 -11.41 -10.84 19.67
CA GLY A 292 -10.59 -11.09 20.86
C GLY A 292 -9.22 -10.39 20.89
N ARG A 293 -8.79 -9.74 19.80
CA ARG A 293 -7.46 -9.09 19.65
C ARG A 293 -7.49 -7.59 19.83
N VAL A 294 -8.65 -6.96 19.81
CA VAL A 294 -8.81 -5.52 20.06
C VAL A 294 -9.40 -5.25 21.43
N ASN A 295 -9.13 -4.07 21.98
CA ASN A 295 -9.71 -3.61 23.22
C ASN A 295 -11.22 -3.36 23.03
N GLY A 296 -12.01 -3.57 24.08
CA GLY A 296 -13.44 -3.23 24.10
C GLY A 296 -13.72 -1.95 24.88
N GLY A 297 -15.00 -1.53 24.88
CA GLY A 297 -15.48 -0.44 25.72
C GLY A 297 -15.36 0.96 25.14
N LYS A 298 -14.90 1.10 23.90
CA LYS A 298 -14.80 2.37 23.15
C LYS A 298 -15.22 2.14 21.70
N ASN A 299 -15.61 3.21 21.03
CA ASN A 299 -15.72 3.18 19.58
C ASN A 299 -14.31 3.18 18.98
N LEU A 300 -14.08 2.25 18.06
CA LEU A 300 -12.79 2.05 17.43
C LEU A 300 -12.86 2.34 15.94
N ARG A 301 -11.78 2.90 15.45
CA ARG A 301 -11.55 3.08 14.01
C ARG A 301 -10.66 1.97 13.50
N TYR A 302 -11.19 1.17 12.57
CA TYR A 302 -10.47 0.12 11.88
C TYR A 302 -10.02 0.62 10.52
N ILE A 303 -8.75 0.43 10.19
CA ILE A 303 -8.12 1.00 9.01
C ILE A 303 -7.45 -0.11 8.21
N ASN A 304 -7.81 -0.24 6.93
CA ASN A 304 -7.01 -0.96 5.94
C ASN A 304 -5.78 -0.11 5.58
N GLY A 305 -4.61 -0.51 6.05
CA GLY A 305 -3.37 0.25 5.88
C GLY A 305 -2.98 1.03 7.13
N ASN A 306 -2.25 2.14 6.93
CA ASN A 306 -1.75 3.02 7.98
C ASN A 306 -2.72 4.18 8.27
N VAL A 307 -2.46 4.92 9.34
CA VAL A 307 -3.32 6.03 9.80
C VAL A 307 -3.31 7.26 8.89
N LEU A 308 -2.35 7.42 7.98
CA LEU A 308 -2.20 8.59 7.11
C LEU A 308 -2.87 8.41 5.75
N THR A 309 -2.74 7.22 5.16
CA THR A 309 -3.19 6.95 3.79
C THR A 309 -4.12 5.75 3.66
N GLY A 310 -4.38 5.05 4.76
CA GLY A 310 -5.29 3.90 4.78
C GLY A 310 -6.76 4.30 4.61
N THR A 311 -7.59 3.31 4.37
CA THR A 311 -9.05 3.47 4.20
C THR A 311 -9.81 2.92 5.40
N LEU A 312 -10.90 3.58 5.76
CA LEU A 312 -11.80 3.08 6.80
C LEU A 312 -12.38 1.73 6.37
N VAL A 313 -12.36 0.77 7.27
CA VAL A 313 -12.97 -0.54 7.08
C VAL A 313 -13.87 -0.88 8.27
N LYS A 314 -14.95 -1.61 8.02
CA LYS A 314 -15.78 -2.14 9.10
C LYS A 314 -15.09 -3.37 9.73
N PRO A 315 -15.38 -3.72 11.01
CA PRO A 315 -14.85 -4.94 11.63
C PRO A 315 -15.16 -6.23 10.85
N ASN A 316 -16.28 -6.24 10.13
CA ASN A 316 -16.73 -7.31 9.24
C ASN A 316 -16.47 -6.99 7.74
N GLY A 317 -15.56 -6.08 7.46
CA GLY A 317 -15.13 -5.77 6.10
C GLY A 317 -14.05 -6.73 5.59
N PHE A 318 -13.43 -6.39 4.49
CA PHE A 318 -12.45 -7.23 3.80
C PHE A 318 -11.08 -6.58 3.76
N LEU A 319 -10.04 -7.40 3.75
CA LEU A 319 -8.67 -6.94 3.58
C LEU A 319 -8.50 -6.33 2.19
N GLY A 320 -8.07 -5.08 2.14
CA GLY A 320 -7.82 -4.36 0.89
C GLY A 320 -6.73 -5.02 0.04
N ALA A 321 -6.86 -4.88 -1.28
CA ALA A 321 -5.94 -5.53 -2.23
C ALA A 321 -4.47 -5.13 -2.03
N HIS A 322 -4.22 -3.90 -1.60
CA HIS A 322 -2.87 -3.35 -1.38
C HIS A 322 -2.50 -3.17 0.10
N ALA A 323 -3.35 -3.58 1.03
CA ALA A 323 -3.11 -3.39 2.45
C ALA A 323 -2.02 -4.33 2.97
N THR A 324 -0.97 -3.78 3.57
CA THR A 324 0.12 -4.50 4.24
C THR A 324 0.00 -4.46 5.76
N SER A 325 -0.93 -3.63 6.26
CA SER A 325 -1.22 -3.49 7.68
C SER A 325 -2.71 -3.27 7.90
N LEU A 326 -3.16 -3.63 9.09
CA LEU A 326 -4.46 -3.29 9.65
C LEU A 326 -4.19 -2.51 10.92
N THR A 327 -4.73 -1.29 11.02
CA THR A 327 -4.47 -0.41 12.15
C THR A 327 -5.77 -0.13 12.91
N VAL A 328 -5.72 -0.25 14.24
CA VAL A 328 -6.88 0.02 15.09
C VAL A 328 -6.53 1.08 16.12
N ILE A 329 -7.26 2.19 16.07
CA ILE A 329 -7.10 3.34 16.98
C ILE A 329 -8.46 3.74 17.56
N PRO A 330 -8.51 4.54 18.64
CA PRO A 330 -9.77 5.09 19.14
C PRO A 330 -10.43 5.99 18.10
N GLU A 331 -11.75 5.93 17.96
CA GLU A 331 -12.52 6.93 17.19
C GLU A 331 -12.48 8.30 17.87
N GLY A 332 -12.62 8.33 19.18
CA GLY A 332 -12.53 9.54 20.00
C GLY A 332 -13.84 10.33 20.10
N ASP A 333 -14.92 9.81 19.58
CA ASP A 333 -16.26 10.44 19.61
C ASP A 333 -16.93 10.42 20.99
N ASP A 334 -16.39 9.64 21.93
CA ASP A 334 -16.83 9.53 23.32
C ASP A 334 -16.17 10.55 24.27
N GLN A 335 -15.24 11.38 23.76
CA GLN A 335 -14.50 12.31 24.60
C GLN A 335 -15.02 13.73 24.47
N HIS A 336 -15.59 14.26 25.55
CA HIS A 336 -15.99 15.64 25.67
C HIS A 336 -14.99 16.41 26.51
N GLU A 337 -14.26 17.32 25.90
CA GLU A 337 -13.28 18.16 26.57
C GLU A 337 -13.88 19.53 26.91
N PHE A 338 -14.01 19.82 28.19
CA PHE A 338 -14.34 21.16 28.66
C PHE A 338 -13.04 21.93 28.89
N LEU A 339 -12.91 23.12 28.31
CA LEU A 339 -11.70 23.98 28.39
C LEU A 339 -10.42 23.29 27.87
N GLY A 340 -10.53 22.41 26.89
CA GLY A 340 -9.39 21.68 26.32
C GLY A 340 -8.24 22.53 25.78
N PHE A 341 -8.50 23.82 25.45
CA PHE A 341 -7.48 24.78 25.01
C PHE A 341 -6.51 25.24 26.10
N ILE A 342 -6.83 25.06 27.38
CA ILE A 342 -5.97 25.39 28.52
C ILE A 342 -5.13 24.19 28.97
N MET A 343 -5.51 22.97 28.56
CA MET A 343 -4.86 21.75 29.02
C MET A 343 -3.43 21.62 28.46
N PRO A 344 -2.46 21.22 29.28
CA PRO A 344 -1.05 21.09 28.85
C PRO A 344 -0.82 19.99 27.82
N ARG A 345 -1.72 19.02 27.72
CA ARG A 345 -1.74 17.94 26.70
C ARG A 345 -0.38 17.23 26.53
N THR A 346 0.22 16.83 27.62
CA THR A 346 1.51 16.11 27.63
C THR A 346 1.44 14.74 26.95
N ASP A 347 0.24 14.24 26.72
CA ASP A 347 -0.07 12.94 26.07
C ASP A 347 -0.47 13.08 24.59
N GLN A 348 -0.50 14.30 24.06
CA GLN A 348 -0.88 14.58 22.66
C GLN A 348 0.35 14.93 21.81
N TYR A 349 0.40 14.39 20.61
CA TYR A 349 1.44 14.72 19.65
C TYR A 349 1.33 16.17 19.19
N SER A 350 2.46 16.87 19.05
CA SER A 350 2.53 18.22 18.52
C SER A 350 3.75 18.40 17.63
N ALA A 351 3.54 18.71 16.36
CA ALA A 351 4.60 18.99 15.39
C ALA A 351 5.29 20.33 15.64
N ASN A 352 4.55 21.34 16.11
CA ASN A 352 5.00 22.73 16.27
C ASN A 352 5.07 23.18 17.73
N ARG A 353 5.14 22.24 18.68
CA ARG A 353 5.21 22.49 20.12
C ARG A 353 4.01 23.26 20.70
N SER A 354 2.84 23.13 20.09
CA SER A 354 1.59 23.70 20.61
C SER A 354 1.16 23.07 21.93
N TYR A 355 1.61 21.85 22.22
CA TYR A 355 1.38 21.13 23.47
C TYR A 355 2.71 20.92 24.20
N PHE A 356 2.67 20.74 25.50
CA PHE A 356 3.89 20.52 26.31
C PHE A 356 4.45 19.09 26.22
N SER A 357 3.92 18.24 25.36
CA SER A 357 4.40 16.88 25.14
C SER A 357 5.87 16.82 24.70
N TRP A 358 6.41 17.85 24.09
CA TRP A 358 7.83 17.93 23.72
C TRP A 358 8.79 17.94 24.91
N LEU A 359 8.30 18.26 26.12
CA LEU A 359 9.08 18.15 27.36
C LEU A 359 9.21 16.72 27.86
N CYS A 360 8.43 15.77 27.36
CA CYS A 360 8.35 14.40 27.86
C CYS A 360 9.33 13.43 27.17
N GLY A 361 10.27 13.91 26.35
CA GLY A 361 11.25 13.09 25.62
C GLY A 361 10.61 12.24 24.52
N ASN A 362 11.28 11.15 24.13
CA ASN A 362 10.76 10.21 23.13
C ASN A 362 9.61 9.40 23.73
N LYS A 363 8.39 9.75 23.40
CA LYS A 363 7.17 9.12 23.86
C LYS A 363 6.38 8.56 22.68
N GLU A 364 5.75 7.42 22.92
CA GLU A 364 4.73 6.89 22.01
C GLU A 364 3.36 7.45 22.40
N TYR A 365 2.57 7.81 21.41
CA TYR A 365 1.27 8.45 21.59
C TYR A 365 0.13 7.52 21.22
N THR A 366 -0.94 7.58 22.01
CA THR A 366 -2.24 7.05 21.65
C THR A 366 -3.06 8.21 21.07
N LEU A 367 -3.18 8.24 19.76
CA LEU A 367 -3.95 9.28 19.06
C LEU A 367 -5.29 8.72 18.63
N ASP A 368 -6.30 9.56 18.63
CA ASP A 368 -7.65 9.28 18.12
C ASP A 368 -7.89 9.98 16.77
N ALA A 369 -9.05 9.74 16.18
CA ALA A 369 -9.42 10.26 14.88
C ALA A 369 -10.05 11.67 14.91
N ARG A 370 -10.09 12.33 16.08
CA ARG A 370 -10.70 13.66 16.20
C ARG A 370 -9.84 14.74 15.58
N ILE A 371 -10.50 15.75 15.02
CA ILE A 371 -9.89 17.05 14.73
C ILE A 371 -9.72 17.79 16.06
N LYS A 372 -8.49 18.15 16.43
CA LYS A 372 -8.21 18.93 17.63
C LYS A 372 -8.35 20.43 17.32
N GLY A 373 -9.53 20.97 17.58
CA GLY A 373 -9.93 22.34 17.28
C GLY A 373 -11.01 22.41 16.19
N GLY A 374 -11.26 23.61 15.67
CA GLY A 374 -12.23 23.82 14.60
C GLY A 374 -11.62 23.68 13.21
N GLU A 375 -12.46 23.44 12.22
CA GLU A 375 -12.05 23.57 10.83
C GLU A 375 -11.60 24.99 10.53
N ARG A 376 -10.50 25.11 9.80
CA ARG A 376 -9.90 26.39 9.45
C ARG A 376 -9.57 26.42 7.97
N HIS A 377 -9.66 27.60 7.38
CA HIS A 377 -9.17 27.81 6.02
C HIS A 377 -7.67 27.57 5.96
N MET A 378 -7.21 26.98 4.85
CA MET A 378 -5.78 26.83 4.60
C MET A 378 -5.12 28.20 4.43
N ILE A 379 -4.14 28.51 5.25
CA ILE A 379 -3.31 29.70 5.15
C ILE A 379 -1.89 29.33 4.72
N MET A 380 -1.16 30.30 4.17
CA MET A 380 0.25 30.14 3.81
C MET A 380 1.11 30.25 5.06
N SER A 381 1.28 29.14 5.77
CA SER A 381 1.98 29.08 7.06
C SER A 381 3.44 28.66 6.95
N GLY A 382 3.86 28.07 5.80
CA GLY A 382 5.17 27.47 5.60
C GLY A 382 5.37 26.16 6.35
N GLU A 383 4.34 25.59 6.98
CA GLU A 383 4.47 24.34 7.74
C GLU A 383 4.70 23.14 6.84
N TYR A 384 4.07 23.09 5.67
CA TYR A 384 4.28 22.00 4.70
C TYR A 384 5.70 22.02 4.13
N ASP A 385 6.28 23.19 3.89
CA ASP A 385 7.63 23.34 3.35
C ASP A 385 8.71 22.78 4.29
N LYS A 386 8.43 22.77 5.60
CA LYS A 386 9.35 22.22 6.61
C LYS A 386 9.48 20.71 6.52
N VAL A 387 8.42 20.01 6.07
CA VAL A 387 8.33 18.56 6.09
C VAL A 387 8.29 17.93 4.70
N PHE A 388 8.20 18.72 3.65
CA PHE A 388 8.09 18.25 2.28
C PHE A 388 9.48 18.05 1.65
N PRO A 389 9.90 16.81 1.35
CA PRO A 389 11.28 16.51 0.94
C PRO A 389 11.53 16.63 -0.58
N MET A 390 10.73 17.39 -1.29
CA MET A 390 10.87 17.62 -2.73
C MET A 390 10.88 19.12 -3.04
N SER A 391 11.51 19.51 -4.16
CA SER A 391 11.62 20.91 -4.59
C SER A 391 10.36 21.37 -5.34
N ILE A 392 9.21 21.29 -4.68
CA ILE A 392 7.94 21.86 -5.14
C ILE A 392 7.34 22.75 -4.03
N PHE A 393 6.37 23.58 -4.39
CA PHE A 393 5.68 24.46 -3.45
C PHE A 393 4.36 23.82 -3.00
N PRO A 394 4.36 23.01 -1.92
CA PRO A 394 3.19 22.20 -1.55
C PRO A 394 1.98 23.05 -1.17
N GLU A 395 2.16 24.19 -0.50
CA GLU A 395 1.05 25.07 -0.11
C GLU A 395 0.36 25.71 -1.33
N TYR A 396 1.13 26.16 -2.32
CA TYR A 396 0.57 26.68 -3.57
C TYR A 396 -0.16 25.60 -4.35
N LEU A 397 0.44 24.40 -4.44
CA LEU A 397 -0.16 23.26 -5.14
C LEU A 397 -1.51 22.88 -4.52
N ILE A 398 -1.57 22.73 -3.19
CA ILE A 398 -2.82 22.38 -2.49
C ILE A 398 -3.86 23.48 -2.69
N LYS A 399 -3.48 24.76 -2.60
CA LYS A 399 -4.40 25.87 -2.85
C LYS A 399 -4.92 25.90 -4.28
N ALA A 400 -4.07 25.61 -5.27
CA ALA A 400 -4.48 25.51 -6.67
C ALA A 400 -5.52 24.39 -6.87
N ILE A 401 -5.28 23.22 -6.24
CA ILE A 401 -6.23 22.09 -6.29
C ILE A 401 -7.57 22.48 -5.64
N ILE A 402 -7.55 23.13 -4.46
CA ILE A 402 -8.76 23.59 -3.78
C ILE A 402 -9.53 24.62 -4.62
N ALA A 403 -8.82 25.52 -5.28
CA ALA A 403 -9.41 26.54 -6.14
C ALA A 403 -9.90 26.01 -7.49
N GLY A 404 -9.56 24.77 -7.84
CA GLY A 404 -9.85 24.18 -9.16
C GLY A 404 -8.99 24.78 -10.28
N ASP A 405 -7.87 25.40 -9.94
CA ASP A 405 -6.91 25.94 -10.91
C ASP A 405 -6.05 24.80 -11.48
N ILE A 406 -6.50 24.28 -12.62
CA ILE A 406 -5.87 23.12 -13.26
C ILE A 406 -4.50 23.52 -13.82
N ASP A 407 -4.38 24.69 -14.40
CA ASP A 407 -3.14 25.14 -15.06
C ASP A 407 -2.00 25.25 -14.03
N LEU A 408 -2.24 25.88 -12.89
CA LEU A 408 -1.26 25.99 -11.82
C LEU A 408 -0.93 24.66 -11.18
N SER A 409 -1.90 23.74 -11.05
CA SER A 409 -1.65 22.40 -10.50
C SER A 409 -0.84 21.52 -11.45
N LEU A 410 -1.05 21.63 -12.77
CA LEU A 410 -0.34 20.89 -13.80
C LEU A 410 1.12 21.30 -13.93
N ILE A 411 1.49 22.53 -13.65
CA ILE A 411 2.89 22.98 -13.66
C ILE A 411 3.75 22.13 -12.72
N HIS A 412 3.23 21.77 -11.55
CA HIS A 412 3.95 20.95 -10.56
C HIS A 412 3.96 19.46 -10.89
N ILE A 413 3.02 18.99 -11.72
CA ILE A 413 2.95 17.59 -12.13
C ILE A 413 3.77 17.35 -13.41
N SER A 414 3.74 18.30 -14.33
CA SER A 414 4.33 18.15 -15.66
C SER A 414 5.75 18.73 -15.81
N GLU A 415 6.15 19.62 -14.92
CA GLU A 415 7.51 20.18 -14.87
C GLU A 415 8.01 20.12 -13.43
N PRO A 416 8.75 19.06 -13.03
CA PRO A 416 9.54 19.13 -11.81
C PRO A 416 10.68 20.10 -12.06
N THR A 417 10.40 21.36 -11.77
CA THR A 417 11.32 22.48 -11.57
C THR A 417 12.75 22.30 -12.07
N ARG A 418 13.02 22.82 -13.26
CA ARG A 418 14.24 23.55 -13.52
C ARG A 418 14.09 24.96 -12.91
N LEU A 419 14.31 25.08 -11.62
CA LEU A 419 14.72 26.33 -11.00
C LEU A 419 16.04 26.03 -10.35
N GLY A 420 17.09 26.43 -11.07
CA GLY A 420 18.48 26.40 -10.61
C GLY A 420 18.70 27.32 -9.42
#